data_0fc8377786b6e80652addc5cd25908bb
#
_entry.id   0fc8377786b6e80652addc5cd25908bb
#
_cell.length_a   1.000
_cell.length_b   1.000
_cell.length_c   1.000
_cell.angle_alpha   90.00
_cell.angle_beta   90.00
_cell.angle_gamma   90.00
#
_symmetry.space_group_name_H-M   'P 1'
#
loop_
_entity.id
_entity.type
_entity.pdbx_description
1 polymer ?
#
loop_
_entity_poly.entity_id
_entity_poly.type
_entity_poly.pdbx_seq_one_letter_code
_entity_poly.pdbx_strand_id
1 'polypeptide(L)'
;MASLGKTVLKGVSGKTYRFKVYPLGTRFRKLSGVYLITRRCRKADGRYGHLALYVGHTEDFSQPWEGHRKAAQLRRRGANCICLQSDESEKSRRAKEKDLVAVIHPVGND
;
A
#
# COMPACT_ATOMS: atom_id res chain seq x y z
N MET A 1 -2.30 11.41 -13.30
CA MET A 1 -1.27 10.38 -13.52
C MET A 1 -1.93 9.01 -13.61
N ALA A 2 -1.51 8.21 -14.57
CA ALA A 2 -2.11 6.91 -14.79
C ALA A 2 -1.63 5.89 -13.77
N SER A 3 -2.52 5.04 -13.29
CA SER A 3 -2.14 3.94 -12.42
C SER A 3 -1.44 2.84 -13.21
N LEU A 4 -0.62 2.05 -12.52
CA LEU A 4 0.03 0.87 -13.09
C LEU A 4 -0.89 -0.35 -13.10
N GLY A 5 -2.14 -0.19 -12.71
CA GLY A 5 -3.11 -1.27 -12.61
C GLY A 5 -3.71 -1.37 -11.23
N LYS A 6 -4.20 -2.55 -10.91
CA LYS A 6 -4.87 -2.84 -9.64
C LYS A 6 -4.27 -4.09 -9.01
N THR A 7 -4.33 -4.18 -7.70
CA THR A 7 -4.00 -5.41 -6.97
C THR A 7 -5.09 -5.68 -5.94
N VAL A 8 -5.29 -6.94 -5.60
CA VAL A 8 -6.31 -7.36 -4.65
C VAL A 8 -5.63 -8.16 -3.55
N LEU A 9 -5.96 -7.84 -2.31
CA LEU A 9 -5.47 -8.58 -1.15
C LEU A 9 -6.63 -9.03 -0.29
N LYS A 10 -6.46 -10.17 0.35
CA LYS A 10 -7.45 -10.75 1.24
C LYS A 10 -6.96 -10.58 2.67
N GLY A 11 -7.78 -10.00 3.53
CA GLY A 11 -7.49 -9.88 4.95
C GLY A 11 -7.74 -11.19 5.70
N VAL A 12 -7.35 -11.24 6.96
CA VAL A 12 -7.55 -12.42 7.80
C VAL A 12 -9.04 -12.73 7.98
N SER A 13 -9.91 -11.72 7.90
CA SER A 13 -11.37 -11.88 7.96
C SER A 13 -11.97 -12.59 6.75
N GLY A 14 -11.21 -12.73 5.68
CA GLY A 14 -11.71 -13.24 4.40
C GLY A 14 -12.20 -12.14 3.46
N LYS A 15 -12.31 -10.90 3.91
CA LYS A 15 -12.68 -9.77 3.05
C LYS A 15 -11.56 -9.47 2.05
N THR A 16 -11.94 -9.11 0.83
CA THR A 16 -10.99 -8.71 -0.20
C THR A 16 -10.97 -7.19 -0.33
N TYR A 17 -9.78 -6.66 -0.56
CA TYR A 17 -9.55 -5.22 -0.71
C TYR A 17 -8.86 -4.96 -2.04
N ARG A 18 -9.39 -4.02 -2.82
CA ARG A 18 -8.82 -3.62 -4.10
C ARG A 18 -8.06 -2.32 -3.97
N PHE A 19 -6.86 -2.31 -4.51
CA PHE A 19 -5.98 -1.15 -4.49
C PHE A 19 -5.60 -0.75 -5.90
N LYS A 20 -5.50 0.56 -6.14
CA LYS A 20 -4.88 1.09 -7.35
C LYS A 20 -3.39 1.22 -7.12
N VAL A 21 -2.61 0.80 -8.11
CA VAL A 21 -1.14 0.76 -8.01
C VAL A 21 -0.54 1.96 -8.72
N TYR A 22 0.39 2.65 -8.06
CA TYR A 22 1.12 3.78 -8.61
C TYR A 22 2.60 3.65 -8.31
N PRO A 23 3.47 4.26 -9.15
CA PRO A 23 4.89 4.34 -8.79
C PRO A 23 5.07 5.06 -7.46
N LEU A 24 6.03 4.62 -6.66
CA LEU A 24 6.39 5.30 -5.43
C LEU A 24 6.89 6.70 -5.79
N GLY A 25 6.45 7.71 -5.05
CA GLY A 25 6.76 9.11 -5.39
C GLY A 25 5.68 9.82 -6.20
N THR A 26 4.64 9.11 -6.63
CA THR A 26 3.48 9.74 -7.25
C THR A 26 2.87 10.77 -6.29
N ARG A 27 2.55 11.94 -6.81
CA ARG A 27 1.88 12.99 -6.03
C ARG A 27 0.37 12.81 -6.12
N PHE A 28 -0.28 12.91 -4.96
CA PHE A 28 -1.73 12.77 -4.87
C PHE A 28 -2.35 14.06 -4.34
N ARG A 29 -3.62 14.27 -4.65
CA ARG A 29 -4.42 15.30 -3.99
C ARG A 29 -4.73 14.86 -2.56
N LYS A 30 -5.31 15.75 -1.76
CA LYS A 30 -5.70 15.44 -0.39
C LYS A 30 -6.86 14.43 -0.39
N LEU A 31 -6.52 13.20 -0.06
CA LEU A 31 -7.44 12.07 0.05
C LEU A 31 -7.07 11.27 1.29
N SER A 32 -8.05 10.64 1.90
CA SER A 32 -7.79 9.68 2.98
C SER A 32 -7.97 8.25 2.49
N GLY A 33 -7.29 7.33 3.13
CA GLY A 33 -7.43 5.92 2.76
C GLY A 33 -6.41 5.01 3.40
N VAL A 34 -6.41 3.78 2.91
CA VAL A 34 -5.48 2.71 3.29
C VAL A 34 -4.49 2.52 2.15
N TYR A 35 -3.25 2.24 2.48
CA TYR A 35 -2.22 2.05 1.46
C TYR A 35 -1.27 0.92 1.81
N LEU A 36 -0.64 0.41 0.75
CA LEU A 36 0.44 -0.57 0.83
C LEU A 36 1.66 0.02 0.17
N ILE A 37 2.82 -0.19 0.76
CA ILE A 37 4.08 0.05 0.08
C ILE A 37 4.59 -1.32 -0.36
N THR A 38 4.85 -1.47 -1.65
CA THR A 38 5.18 -2.77 -2.22
C THR A 38 6.45 -2.73 -3.06
N ARG A 39 7.05 -3.89 -3.19
CA ARG A 39 8.03 -4.18 -4.22
C ARG A 39 7.31 -4.88 -5.36
N ARG A 40 7.22 -4.21 -6.50
CA ARG A 40 6.60 -4.77 -7.70
C ARG A 40 7.66 -5.51 -8.49
N CYS A 41 7.40 -6.78 -8.73
CA CYS A 41 8.33 -7.65 -9.46
C CYS A 41 7.63 -8.30 -10.65
N ARG A 42 8.36 -8.45 -11.76
CA ARG A 42 7.87 -9.19 -12.91
C ARG A 42 8.07 -10.68 -12.69
N LYS A 43 7.00 -11.44 -12.86
CA LYS A 43 7.03 -12.91 -12.77
C LYS A 43 7.48 -13.52 -14.08
N ALA A 44 7.85 -14.81 -14.05
CA ALA A 44 8.28 -15.57 -15.21
C ALA A 44 7.24 -15.59 -16.34
N ASP A 45 5.95 -15.55 -16.00
CA ASP A 45 4.84 -15.53 -16.97
C ASP A 45 4.58 -14.14 -17.58
N GLY A 46 5.40 -13.14 -17.24
CA GLY A 46 5.25 -11.76 -17.72
C GLY A 46 4.30 -10.91 -16.90
N ARG A 47 3.57 -11.48 -15.96
CA ARG A 47 2.71 -10.73 -15.05
C ARG A 47 3.51 -10.09 -13.94
N TYR A 48 2.92 -9.09 -13.29
CA TYR A 48 3.54 -8.45 -12.14
C TYR A 48 2.92 -8.94 -10.84
N GLY A 49 3.77 -9.15 -9.85
CA GLY A 49 3.35 -9.43 -8.49
C GLY A 49 3.82 -8.31 -7.56
N HIS A 50 3.20 -8.23 -6.39
CA HIS A 50 3.55 -7.24 -5.37
C HIS A 50 3.86 -7.93 -4.06
N LEU A 51 5.06 -7.67 -3.53
CA LEU A 51 5.40 -8.05 -2.17
C LEU A 51 5.07 -6.88 -1.27
N ALA A 52 4.11 -7.04 -0.37
CA ALA A 52 3.74 -5.99 0.57
C ALA A 52 4.81 -5.83 1.64
N LEU A 53 5.39 -4.64 1.73
CA LEU A 53 6.43 -4.31 2.69
C LEU A 53 5.90 -3.51 3.87
N TYR A 54 4.79 -2.81 3.69
CA TYR A 54 4.19 -1.98 4.73
C TYR A 54 2.71 -1.76 4.41
N VAL A 55 1.89 -1.79 5.44
CA VAL A 55 0.46 -1.43 5.37
C VAL A 55 0.24 -0.26 6.30
N GLY A 56 -0.41 0.78 5.82
CA GLY A 56 -0.71 1.95 6.61
C GLY A 56 -2.05 2.58 6.24
N HIS A 57 -2.42 3.61 6.97
CA HIS A 57 -3.54 4.46 6.62
C HIS A 57 -3.17 5.92 6.85
N THR A 58 -3.86 6.81 6.15
CA THR A 58 -3.62 8.25 6.28
C THR A 58 -4.89 9.05 6.04
N GLU A 59 -4.95 10.22 6.65
CA GLU A 59 -5.99 11.21 6.38
C GLU A 59 -5.66 12.03 5.12
N ASP A 60 -4.41 12.01 4.68
CA ASP A 60 -3.96 12.90 3.63
C ASP A 60 -2.82 12.30 2.79
N PHE A 61 -3.18 11.76 1.62
CA PHE A 61 -2.21 11.23 0.67
C PHE A 61 -1.38 12.31 -0.04
N SER A 62 -1.70 13.60 0.13
CA SER A 62 -0.88 14.67 -0.46
C SER A 62 0.45 14.84 0.27
N GLN A 63 0.60 14.28 1.46
CA GLN A 63 1.87 14.25 2.17
C GLN A 63 2.86 13.35 1.43
N PRO A 64 4.08 13.83 1.11
CA PRO A 64 5.02 13.03 0.34
C PRO A 64 5.49 11.80 1.10
N TRP A 65 5.53 10.66 0.42
CA TRP A 65 6.04 9.43 1.01
C TRP A 65 7.48 9.58 1.52
N GLU A 66 8.30 10.34 0.81
CA GLU A 66 9.70 10.55 1.16
C GLU A 66 9.90 11.12 2.56
N GLY A 67 8.89 11.81 3.09
CA GLY A 67 8.89 12.33 4.46
C GLY A 67 8.45 11.33 5.52
N HIS A 68 8.00 10.13 5.11
CA HIS A 68 7.56 9.12 6.06
C HIS A 68 8.75 8.50 6.79
N ARG A 69 8.59 8.25 8.10
CA ARG A 69 9.66 7.69 8.93
C ARG A 69 10.22 6.35 8.45
N LYS A 70 9.45 5.60 7.70
CA LYS A 70 9.84 4.28 7.17
C LYS A 70 10.42 4.35 5.75
N ALA A 71 10.41 5.52 5.11
CA ALA A 71 10.74 5.63 3.68
C ALA A 71 12.12 5.08 3.34
N ALA A 72 13.15 5.48 4.08
CA ALA A 72 14.52 5.03 3.80
C ALA A 72 14.69 3.52 4.01
N GLN A 73 14.10 2.99 5.07
CA GLN A 73 14.16 1.55 5.38
C GLN A 73 13.50 0.73 4.27
N LEU A 74 12.33 1.13 3.83
CA LEU A 74 11.59 0.38 2.82
C LEU A 74 12.21 0.49 1.43
N ARG A 75 12.81 1.65 1.13
CA ARG A 75 13.57 1.82 -0.11
C ARG A 75 14.72 0.81 -0.19
N ARG A 76 15.43 0.59 0.90
CA ARG A 76 16.50 -0.41 0.96
C ARG A 76 15.99 -1.83 0.73
N ARG A 77 14.72 -2.09 1.00
CA ARG A 77 14.09 -3.38 0.75
C ARG A 77 13.48 -3.49 -0.65
N GLY A 78 13.68 -2.49 -1.48
CA GLY A 78 13.23 -2.51 -2.87
C GLY A 78 11.85 -1.92 -3.10
N ALA A 79 11.29 -1.16 -2.16
CA ALA A 79 10.00 -0.49 -2.35
C ALA A 79 10.03 0.36 -3.61
N ASN A 80 9.05 0.17 -4.49
CA ASN A 80 8.96 0.91 -5.75
C ASN A 80 7.51 1.29 -6.13
N CYS A 81 6.53 0.83 -5.37
CA CYS A 81 5.12 1.15 -5.63
C CYS A 81 4.37 1.52 -4.36
N ILE A 82 3.36 2.34 -4.53
CA ILE A 82 2.34 2.61 -3.53
C ILE A 82 0.99 2.19 -4.09
N CYS A 83 0.26 1.38 -3.33
CA CYS A 83 -1.07 0.91 -3.69
C CYS A 83 -2.05 1.53 -2.72
N LEU A 84 -3.11 2.15 -3.21
CA LEU A 84 -4.03 2.84 -2.32
C LEU A 84 -5.49 2.57 -2.60
N GLN A 85 -6.29 2.69 -1.54
CA GLN A 85 -7.74 2.59 -1.56
C GLN A 85 -8.30 3.78 -0.77
N SER A 86 -9.16 4.56 -1.40
CA SER A 86 -9.82 5.69 -0.73
C SER A 86 -10.77 5.20 0.35
N ASP A 87 -10.73 5.82 1.50
CA ASP A 87 -11.63 5.53 2.60
C ASP A 87 -11.67 6.72 3.56
N GLU A 88 -12.79 7.38 3.64
CA GLU A 88 -12.95 8.60 4.46
C GLU A 88 -13.14 8.30 5.95
N SER A 89 -13.48 7.09 6.32
CA SER A 89 -13.73 6.70 7.72
C SER A 89 -12.46 6.26 8.41
N GLU A 90 -12.05 6.96 9.46
CA GLU A 90 -10.89 6.57 10.27
C GLU A 90 -11.08 5.18 10.89
N LYS A 91 -12.28 4.91 11.41
CA LYS A 91 -12.60 3.60 11.98
C LYS A 91 -12.44 2.49 10.95
N SER A 92 -12.94 2.72 9.74
CA SER A 92 -12.83 1.77 8.64
C SER A 92 -11.37 1.57 8.21
N ARG A 93 -10.59 2.66 8.11
CA ARG A 93 -9.16 2.59 7.75
C ARG A 93 -8.37 1.76 8.75
N ARG A 94 -8.59 1.97 10.03
CA ARG A 94 -7.91 1.23 11.10
C ARG A 94 -8.28 -0.26 11.08
N ALA A 95 -9.55 -0.57 10.85
CA ALA A 95 -10.02 -1.95 10.75
C ALA A 95 -9.39 -2.68 9.56
N LYS A 96 -9.31 -2.01 8.41
CA LYS A 96 -8.68 -2.57 7.20
C LYS A 96 -7.19 -2.81 7.40
N GLU A 97 -6.48 -1.85 7.98
CA GLU A 97 -5.06 -2.00 8.28
C GLU A 97 -4.81 -3.20 9.17
N LYS A 98 -5.56 -3.32 10.25
CA LYS A 98 -5.44 -4.43 11.19
C LYS A 98 -5.71 -5.77 10.51
N ASP A 99 -6.74 -5.83 9.67
CA ASP A 99 -7.14 -7.04 8.96
C ASP A 99 -6.04 -7.50 7.98
N LEU A 100 -5.41 -6.56 7.29
CA LEU A 100 -4.34 -6.84 6.33
C LEU A 100 -3.03 -7.18 7.02
N VAL A 101 -2.64 -6.45 8.05
CA VAL A 101 -1.40 -6.72 8.80
C VAL A 101 -1.45 -8.12 9.43
N ALA A 102 -2.61 -8.55 9.91
CA ALA A 102 -2.76 -9.84 10.57
C ALA A 102 -2.46 -11.03 9.65
N VAL A 103 -2.66 -10.90 8.34
CA VAL A 103 -2.42 -11.99 7.39
C VAL A 103 -1.11 -11.82 6.62
N ILE A 104 -0.74 -10.59 6.29
CA ILE A 104 0.44 -10.30 5.46
C ILE A 104 1.74 -10.29 6.28
N HIS A 105 1.68 -9.81 7.51
CA HIS A 105 2.84 -9.60 8.39
C HIS A 105 3.97 -8.84 7.69
N PRO A 106 3.72 -7.62 7.17
CA PRO A 106 4.74 -6.90 6.42
C PRO A 106 5.94 -6.53 7.30
N VAL A 107 7.14 -6.63 6.75
CA VAL A 107 8.37 -6.33 7.51
C VAL A 107 8.40 -4.90 8.05
N GLY A 108 7.80 -3.95 7.33
CA GLY A 108 7.77 -2.55 7.74
C GLY A 108 6.86 -2.26 8.92
N ASN A 109 5.95 -3.18 9.26
CA ASN A 109 5.00 -3.01 10.37
C ASN A 109 5.48 -3.62 11.68
N ASP A 110 6.63 -4.24 11.67
CA ASP A 110 7.25 -4.81 12.88
C ASP A 110 7.95 -3.74 13.73
#